data_3523694696dad6e59530217ac87a7c46
#
_entry.id   3523694696dad6e59530217ac87a7c46
#
_cell.length_a   1.000
_cell.length_b   1.000
_cell.length_c   1.000
_cell.angle_alpha   90.00
_cell.angle_beta   90.00
_cell.angle_gamma   90.00
#
_symmetry.space_group_name_H-M   'P 1'
#
loop_
_entity.id
_entity.type
_entity.pdbx_description
1 polymer ?
#
loop_
_entity_poly.entity_id
_entity_poly.type
_entity_poly.pdbx_seq_one_letter_code
_entity_poly.pdbx_strand_id
1 'polypeptide(L)'
;MDLKQLQYFVACAQTGSFSDAAKVLYSTQPSVSKVIKSLEDTLGMQLFERLPRGIRLTVQGQKVYHYACRITNEIDVLENMASRGMTKWVRISMNPSSWFANQFVDFYNETFEKNYHFQLTTAGVRSVMERVRDYMDDIGFVYILSQQQENFLHELAKNKMEFVPMYETDVIFYPGRQTEFYDSGK
;
A
#
# COMPACT_ATOMS: atom_id res chain seq x y z
N MET A 1 -4.89 -8.89 -23.35
CA MET A 1 -4.58 -8.17 -22.10
C MET A 1 -3.53 -7.11 -22.42
N ASP A 2 -3.74 -5.87 -21.97
CA ASP A 2 -2.82 -4.76 -22.16
C ASP A 2 -2.62 -3.98 -20.83
N LEU A 3 -1.66 -3.04 -20.83
CA LEU A 3 -1.32 -2.25 -19.66
C LEU A 3 -2.51 -1.40 -19.16
N LYS A 4 -3.25 -0.79 -20.08
CA LYS A 4 -4.41 0.02 -19.74
C LYS A 4 -5.46 -0.78 -18.97
N GLN A 5 -5.69 -2.02 -19.37
CA GLN A 5 -6.60 -2.91 -18.64
C GLN A 5 -6.14 -3.18 -17.22
N LEU A 6 -4.82 -3.38 -17.00
CA LEU A 6 -4.26 -3.58 -15.67
C LEU A 6 -4.35 -2.30 -14.81
N GLN A 7 -4.03 -1.13 -15.36
CA GLN A 7 -4.17 0.15 -14.66
C GLN A 7 -5.62 0.42 -14.23
N TYR A 8 -6.58 0.16 -15.13
CA TYR A 8 -8.01 0.31 -14.84
C TYR A 8 -8.46 -0.66 -13.74
N PHE A 9 -7.98 -1.90 -13.81
CA PHE A 9 -8.26 -2.92 -12.80
C PHE A 9 -7.73 -2.53 -11.42
N VAL A 10 -6.47 -2.09 -11.33
CA VAL A 10 -5.85 -1.61 -10.08
C VAL A 10 -6.63 -0.43 -9.50
N ALA A 11 -6.97 0.58 -10.32
CA ALA A 11 -7.75 1.73 -9.88
C ALA A 11 -9.15 1.35 -9.34
N CYS A 12 -9.83 0.40 -10.00
CA CYS A 12 -11.11 -0.14 -9.54
C CYS A 12 -11.00 -0.87 -8.20
N ALA A 13 -9.95 -1.66 -8.02
CA ALA A 13 -9.69 -2.37 -6.77
C ALA A 13 -9.40 -1.42 -5.60
N GLN A 14 -8.64 -0.37 -5.84
CA GLN A 14 -8.26 0.63 -4.83
C GLN A 14 -9.42 1.50 -4.40
N THR A 15 -10.28 1.90 -5.34
CA THR A 15 -11.43 2.78 -5.05
C THR A 15 -12.67 2.02 -4.58
N GLY A 16 -12.76 0.71 -4.83
CA GLY A 16 -13.95 -0.09 -4.52
C GLY A 16 -15.20 0.29 -5.33
N SER A 17 -15.04 1.08 -6.41
CA SER A 17 -16.15 1.62 -7.19
C SER A 17 -15.73 1.93 -8.63
N PHE A 18 -16.49 1.46 -9.62
CA PHE A 18 -16.25 1.83 -11.02
C PHE A 18 -16.43 3.33 -11.29
N SER A 19 -17.34 3.97 -10.54
CA SER A 19 -17.60 5.41 -10.70
C SER A 19 -16.43 6.23 -10.13
N ASP A 20 -15.88 5.85 -9.01
CA ASP A 20 -14.75 6.58 -8.41
C ASP A 20 -13.45 6.28 -9.16
N ALA A 21 -13.25 5.05 -9.62
CA ALA A 21 -12.16 4.72 -10.53
C ALA A 21 -12.22 5.58 -11.81
N ALA A 22 -13.41 5.78 -12.37
CA ALA A 22 -13.57 6.62 -13.56
C ALA A 22 -13.12 8.07 -13.34
N LYS A 23 -13.37 8.65 -12.15
CA LYS A 23 -12.88 9.98 -11.79
C LYS A 23 -11.35 10.02 -11.74
N VAL A 24 -10.73 9.04 -11.06
CA VAL A 24 -9.27 8.94 -10.95
C VAL A 24 -8.60 8.75 -12.31
N LEU A 25 -9.25 7.98 -13.20
CA LEU A 25 -8.74 7.66 -14.53
C LEU A 25 -9.11 8.70 -15.60
N TYR A 26 -9.75 9.81 -15.23
CA TYR A 26 -10.26 10.81 -16.18
C TYR A 26 -11.09 10.17 -17.31
N SER A 27 -11.96 9.22 -16.95
CA SER A 27 -12.74 8.40 -17.86
C SER A 27 -14.22 8.40 -17.47
N THR A 28 -15.04 7.65 -18.18
CA THR A 28 -16.47 7.46 -17.85
C THR A 28 -16.68 6.07 -17.23
N GLN A 29 -17.65 5.94 -16.32
CA GLN A 29 -17.99 4.66 -15.71
C GLN A 29 -18.32 3.56 -16.73
N PRO A 30 -19.09 3.78 -17.81
CA PRO A 30 -19.31 2.77 -18.84
C PRO A 30 -18.02 2.31 -19.52
N SER A 31 -17.08 3.24 -19.76
CA SER A 31 -15.76 2.95 -20.34
C SER A 31 -14.96 2.05 -19.41
N VAL A 32 -14.89 2.39 -18.12
CA VAL A 32 -14.22 1.57 -17.10
C VAL A 32 -14.82 0.17 -17.04
N SER A 33 -16.16 0.07 -16.95
CA SER A 33 -16.87 -1.22 -16.89
C SER A 33 -16.59 -2.09 -18.13
N LYS A 34 -16.52 -1.48 -19.31
CA LYS A 34 -16.20 -2.19 -20.57
C LYS A 34 -14.76 -2.73 -20.57
N VAL A 35 -13.80 -1.93 -20.08
CA VAL A 35 -12.39 -2.32 -20.00
C VAL A 35 -12.22 -3.49 -19.02
N ILE A 36 -12.85 -3.42 -17.84
CA ILE A 36 -12.81 -4.49 -16.85
C ILE A 36 -13.44 -5.78 -17.40
N LYS A 37 -14.61 -5.68 -18.03
CA LYS A 37 -15.24 -6.84 -18.66
C LYS A 37 -14.33 -7.48 -19.72
N SER A 38 -13.70 -6.68 -20.56
CA SER A 38 -12.75 -7.18 -21.56
C SER A 38 -11.53 -7.88 -20.94
N LEU A 39 -11.05 -7.40 -19.78
CA LEU A 39 -9.98 -8.07 -19.03
C LEU A 39 -10.46 -9.40 -18.46
N GLU A 40 -11.64 -9.45 -17.85
CA GLU A 40 -12.27 -10.66 -17.31
C GLU A 40 -12.50 -11.71 -18.41
N ASP A 41 -12.99 -11.27 -19.56
CA ASP A 41 -13.18 -12.15 -20.74
C ASP A 41 -11.84 -12.71 -21.26
N THR A 42 -10.78 -11.88 -21.28
CA THR A 42 -9.43 -12.31 -21.69
C THR A 42 -8.84 -13.34 -20.73
N LEU A 43 -9.05 -13.16 -19.43
CA LEU A 43 -8.53 -14.06 -18.39
C LEU A 43 -9.43 -15.28 -18.12
N GLY A 44 -10.67 -15.29 -18.67
CA GLY A 44 -11.65 -16.33 -18.45
C GLY A 44 -12.13 -16.45 -17.03
N MET A 45 -12.07 -15.35 -16.25
CA MET A 45 -12.48 -15.33 -14.84
C MET A 45 -13.03 -13.99 -14.42
N GLN A 46 -13.95 -13.98 -13.45
CA GLN A 46 -14.43 -12.77 -12.83
C GLN A 46 -13.44 -12.27 -11.78
N LEU A 47 -13.09 -10.98 -11.86
CA LEU A 47 -12.18 -10.32 -10.95
C LEU A 47 -12.91 -9.55 -9.87
N PHE A 48 -14.13 -9.09 -10.13
CA PHE A 48 -14.95 -8.34 -9.19
C PHE A 48 -16.30 -9.00 -8.93
N GLU A 49 -16.73 -8.94 -7.68
CA GLU A 49 -18.11 -9.15 -7.25
C GLU A 49 -18.81 -7.79 -7.14
N ARG A 50 -20.02 -7.68 -7.68
CA ARG A 50 -20.88 -6.49 -7.53
C ARG A 50 -21.60 -6.56 -6.21
N LEU A 51 -21.51 -5.50 -5.43
CA LEU A 51 -22.22 -5.33 -4.16
C LEU A 51 -23.29 -4.23 -4.30
N PRO A 52 -24.28 -4.16 -3.39
CA PRO A 52 -25.25 -3.06 -3.37
C PRO A 52 -24.59 -1.67 -3.26
N ARG A 53 -23.40 -1.61 -2.68
CA ARG A 53 -22.59 -0.39 -2.59
C ARG A 53 -21.16 -0.67 -3.06
N GLY A 54 -20.93 -0.55 -4.39
CA GLY A 54 -19.61 -0.68 -4.98
C GLY A 54 -19.24 -2.08 -5.49
N ILE A 55 -17.97 -2.39 -5.45
CA ILE A 55 -17.39 -3.64 -5.94
C ILE A 55 -16.37 -4.19 -4.94
N ARG A 56 -16.14 -5.50 -4.99
CA ARG A 56 -15.10 -6.18 -4.21
C ARG A 56 -14.35 -7.17 -5.09
N LEU A 57 -13.05 -7.34 -4.86
CA LEU A 57 -12.28 -8.38 -5.53
C LEU A 57 -12.79 -9.79 -5.17
N THR A 58 -12.89 -10.65 -6.17
CA THR A 58 -13.02 -12.09 -5.98
C THR A 58 -11.73 -12.69 -5.44
N VAL A 59 -11.72 -13.96 -5.05
CA VAL A 59 -10.47 -14.68 -4.67
C VAL A 59 -9.46 -14.69 -5.83
N GLN A 60 -9.94 -14.89 -7.07
CA GLN A 60 -9.11 -14.80 -8.27
C GLN A 60 -8.66 -13.36 -8.53
N GLY A 61 -9.57 -12.39 -8.35
CA GLY A 61 -9.26 -10.96 -8.46
C GLY A 61 -8.14 -10.52 -7.52
N GLN A 62 -8.13 -11.02 -6.27
CA GLN A 62 -7.05 -10.73 -5.33
C GLN A 62 -5.67 -11.22 -5.82
N LYS A 63 -5.61 -12.43 -6.41
CA LYS A 63 -4.38 -12.96 -6.97
C LYS A 63 -3.90 -12.13 -8.17
N VAL A 64 -4.83 -11.79 -9.07
CA VAL A 64 -4.52 -10.94 -10.24
C VAL A 64 -4.10 -9.54 -9.81
N TYR A 65 -4.72 -8.98 -8.78
CA TYR A 65 -4.40 -7.66 -8.24
C TYR A 65 -2.94 -7.56 -7.80
N HIS A 66 -2.45 -8.55 -7.07
CA HIS A 66 -1.07 -8.63 -6.65
C HIS A 66 -0.08 -8.53 -7.83
N TYR A 67 -0.33 -9.31 -8.91
CA TYR A 67 0.51 -9.24 -10.11
C TYR A 67 0.31 -7.95 -10.91
N ALA A 68 -0.92 -7.45 -10.99
CA ALA A 68 -1.22 -6.21 -11.70
C ALA A 68 -0.49 -5.01 -11.06
N CYS A 69 -0.49 -4.90 -9.73
CA CYS A 69 0.26 -3.87 -9.01
C CYS A 69 1.76 -3.94 -9.32
N ARG A 70 2.35 -5.13 -9.32
CA ARG A 70 3.77 -5.29 -9.68
C ARG A 70 4.05 -4.79 -11.08
N ILE A 71 3.26 -5.23 -12.08
CA ILE A 71 3.47 -4.87 -13.47
C ILE A 71 3.32 -3.35 -13.66
N THR A 72 2.28 -2.74 -13.11
CA THR A 72 2.08 -1.28 -13.24
C THR A 72 3.20 -0.51 -12.58
N ASN A 73 3.67 -0.93 -11.40
CA ASN A 73 4.78 -0.30 -10.72
C ASN A 73 6.11 -0.40 -11.50
N GLU A 74 6.41 -1.56 -12.10
CA GLU A 74 7.61 -1.72 -12.93
C GLU A 74 7.59 -0.79 -14.16
N ILE A 75 6.41 -0.58 -14.73
CA ILE A 75 6.26 0.34 -15.86
C ILE A 75 6.43 1.79 -15.41
N ASP A 76 5.87 2.18 -14.27
CA ASP A 76 6.08 3.51 -13.69
C ASP A 76 7.59 3.77 -13.46
N VAL A 77 8.34 2.77 -13.03
CA VAL A 77 9.81 2.84 -12.90
C VAL A 77 10.46 3.08 -14.26
N LEU A 78 10.07 2.34 -15.30
CA LEU A 78 10.63 2.50 -16.65
C LEU A 78 10.30 3.87 -17.26
N GLU A 79 9.06 4.35 -17.10
CA GLU A 79 8.64 5.69 -17.58
C GLU A 79 9.40 6.81 -16.85
N ASN A 80 9.64 6.65 -15.55
CA ASN A 80 10.44 7.59 -14.77
C ASN A 80 11.91 7.57 -15.19
N MET A 81 12.49 6.41 -15.49
CA MET A 81 13.86 6.30 -16.03
C MET A 81 13.99 7.04 -17.36
N ALA A 82 13.01 6.93 -18.24
CA ALA A 82 13.02 7.57 -19.55
C ALA A 82 12.86 9.09 -19.48
N SER A 83 12.10 9.61 -18.50
CA SER A 83 11.72 11.02 -18.41
C SER A 83 12.63 11.89 -17.54
N ARG A 84 13.28 11.30 -16.51
CA ARG A 84 14.02 12.05 -15.48
C ARG A 84 15.46 11.59 -15.24
N GLY A 85 15.98 10.69 -16.07
CA GLY A 85 17.28 10.03 -15.84
C GLY A 85 17.13 8.88 -14.82
N MET A 86 18.25 8.21 -14.50
CA MET A 86 18.26 7.06 -13.57
C MET A 86 18.02 7.48 -12.11
N THR A 87 16.85 8.03 -11.83
CA THR A 87 16.45 8.38 -10.46
C THR A 87 15.77 7.18 -9.82
N LYS A 88 16.26 6.73 -8.69
CA LYS A 88 15.69 5.60 -7.94
C LYS A 88 14.55 6.10 -7.04
N TRP A 89 13.38 5.57 -7.23
CA TRP A 89 12.25 5.77 -6.32
C TRP A 89 12.25 4.72 -5.22
N VAL A 90 12.02 5.16 -4.00
CA VAL A 90 11.80 4.28 -2.84
C VAL A 90 10.46 4.68 -2.20
N ARG A 91 9.52 3.77 -2.20
CA ARG A 91 8.19 3.96 -1.61
C ARG A 91 8.16 3.29 -0.25
N ILE A 92 7.78 4.07 0.74
CA ILE A 92 7.80 3.65 2.14
C ILE A 92 6.42 3.89 2.75
N SER A 93 5.84 2.87 3.36
CA SER A 93 4.69 3.06 4.24
C SER A 93 5.07 2.81 5.69
N MET A 94 4.41 3.54 6.59
CA MET A 94 4.77 3.48 8.00
C MET A 94 3.58 3.82 8.91
N ASN A 95 3.62 3.32 10.14
CA ASN A 95 2.80 3.88 11.19
C ASN A 95 3.25 5.31 11.51
N PRO A 96 2.31 6.22 11.88
CA PRO A 96 2.67 7.56 12.33
C PRO A 96 3.69 7.50 13.47
N SER A 97 4.87 8.11 13.27
CA SER A 97 5.97 8.08 14.22
C SER A 97 6.85 9.30 14.09
N SER A 98 6.96 10.07 15.16
CA SER A 98 7.91 11.19 15.25
C SER A 98 9.36 10.71 15.30
N TRP A 99 9.62 9.56 15.94
CA TRP A 99 10.94 8.94 15.93
C TRP A 99 11.39 8.60 14.52
N PHE A 100 10.55 7.90 13.76
CA PHE A 100 10.87 7.55 12.38
C PHE A 100 11.06 8.79 11.50
N ALA A 101 10.21 9.81 11.67
CA ALA A 101 10.33 11.03 10.90
C ALA A 101 11.70 11.71 11.10
N ASN A 102 12.20 11.76 12.34
CA ASN A 102 13.52 12.30 12.64
C ASN A 102 14.65 11.47 12.01
N GLN A 103 14.61 10.13 12.20
CA GLN A 103 15.61 9.23 11.60
C GLN A 103 15.60 9.31 10.07
N PHE A 104 14.43 9.46 9.47
CA PHE A 104 14.30 9.59 8.03
C PHE A 104 14.89 10.91 7.51
N VAL A 105 14.72 12.02 8.24
CA VAL A 105 15.33 13.31 7.87
C VAL A 105 16.86 13.21 7.87
N ASP A 106 17.44 12.59 8.89
CA ASP A 106 18.90 12.39 8.97
C ASP A 106 19.40 11.52 7.81
N PHE A 107 18.74 10.38 7.58
CA PHE A 107 19.04 9.50 6.45
C PHE A 107 18.89 10.20 5.09
N TYR A 108 17.83 10.99 4.91
CA TYR A 108 17.59 11.73 3.68
C TYR A 108 18.71 12.73 3.40
N ASN A 109 19.13 13.50 4.41
CA ASN A 109 20.22 14.47 4.28
C ASN A 109 21.56 13.80 3.91
N GLU A 110 21.85 12.62 4.44
CA GLU A 110 23.03 11.84 4.11
C GLU A 110 22.98 11.22 2.71
N THR A 111 21.78 10.99 2.19
CA THR A 111 21.55 10.24 0.93
C THR A 111 21.20 11.15 -0.25
N PHE A 112 20.96 12.43 -0.01
CA PHE A 112 20.47 13.41 -0.99
C PHE A 112 21.30 13.48 -2.29
N GLU A 113 22.60 13.28 -2.21
CA GLU A 113 23.51 13.31 -3.38
C GLU A 113 23.36 12.07 -4.31
N LYS A 114 22.60 11.06 -3.92
CA LYS A 114 22.53 9.75 -4.61
C LYS A 114 21.36 9.60 -5.59
N ASN A 115 20.69 10.66 -6.00
CA ASN A 115 19.56 10.61 -6.94
C ASN A 115 18.42 9.66 -6.52
N TYR A 116 18.06 9.67 -5.24
CA TYR A 116 16.88 8.97 -4.74
C TYR A 116 15.69 9.91 -4.57
N HIS A 117 14.51 9.44 -4.93
CA HIS A 117 13.25 10.04 -4.55
C HIS A 117 12.52 9.14 -3.57
N PHE A 118 12.01 9.71 -2.50
CA PHE A 118 11.28 8.98 -1.48
C PHE A 118 9.82 9.41 -1.49
N GLN A 119 8.93 8.43 -1.49
CA GLN A 119 7.51 8.63 -1.26
C GLN A 119 7.14 7.98 0.07
N LEU A 120 6.66 8.78 1.03
CA LEU A 120 6.25 8.30 2.34
C LEU A 120 4.72 8.31 2.46
N THR A 121 4.16 7.21 2.94
CA THR A 121 2.73 7.06 3.19
C THR A 121 2.53 6.63 4.64
N THR A 122 1.68 7.34 5.39
CA THR A 122 1.32 6.94 6.75
C THR A 122 0.04 6.10 6.75
N ALA A 123 0.07 4.96 7.42
CA ALA A 123 -1.04 4.02 7.46
C ALA A 123 -1.01 3.16 8.75
N GLY A 124 -2.11 2.47 9.06
CA GLY A 124 -2.13 1.47 10.13
C GLY A 124 -1.36 0.21 9.76
N VAL A 125 -0.95 -0.60 10.75
CA VAL A 125 -0.12 -1.81 10.59
C VAL A 125 -0.62 -2.71 9.47
N ARG A 126 -1.92 -3.03 9.46
CA ARG A 126 -2.53 -3.91 8.44
C ARG A 126 -2.37 -3.35 7.03
N SER A 127 -2.65 -2.04 6.87
CA SER A 127 -2.55 -1.38 5.58
C SER A 127 -1.10 -1.29 5.09
N VAL A 128 -0.13 -1.07 5.99
CA VAL A 128 1.30 -1.12 5.68
C VAL A 128 1.68 -2.51 5.15
N MET A 129 1.26 -3.58 5.85
CA MET A 129 1.51 -4.96 5.40
C MET A 129 0.90 -5.25 4.03
N GLU A 130 -0.36 -4.84 3.81
CA GLU A 130 -1.05 -5.02 2.53
C GLU A 130 -0.32 -4.28 1.41
N ARG A 131 0.12 -3.05 1.63
CA ARG A 131 0.83 -2.24 0.64
C ARG A 131 2.18 -2.84 0.25
N VAL A 132 2.95 -3.37 1.21
CA VAL A 132 4.22 -4.06 0.92
C VAL A 132 3.96 -5.40 0.23
N ARG A 133 3.00 -6.19 0.71
CA ARG A 133 2.60 -7.44 0.07
C ARG A 133 2.19 -7.25 -1.38
N ASP A 134 1.43 -6.20 -1.66
CA ASP A 134 0.89 -5.90 -2.99
C ASP A 134 1.87 -5.08 -3.85
N TYR A 135 3.12 -4.93 -3.39
CA TYR A 135 4.19 -4.20 -4.07
C TYR A 135 3.85 -2.72 -4.37
N MET A 136 2.93 -2.15 -3.61
CA MET A 136 2.64 -0.71 -3.68
C MET A 136 3.75 0.11 -3.03
N ASP A 137 4.40 -0.47 -2.00
CA ASP A 137 5.56 0.10 -1.33
C ASP A 137 6.70 -0.90 -1.28
N ASP A 138 7.91 -0.40 -1.28
CA ASP A 138 9.14 -1.19 -1.27
C ASP A 138 9.50 -1.63 0.15
N ILE A 139 9.18 -0.79 1.15
CA ILE A 139 9.47 -1.02 2.57
C ILE A 139 8.28 -0.59 3.43
N GLY A 140 8.01 -1.34 4.49
CA GLY A 140 7.04 -0.99 5.51
C GLY A 140 7.67 -0.88 6.90
N PHE A 141 7.39 0.19 7.63
CA PHE A 141 7.78 0.34 9.04
C PHE A 141 6.54 0.27 9.92
N VAL A 142 6.55 -0.64 10.88
CA VAL A 142 5.42 -0.86 11.79
C VAL A 142 5.86 -0.99 13.23
N TYR A 143 5.03 -0.49 14.14
CA TYR A 143 5.11 -0.81 15.55
C TYR A 143 4.16 -1.96 15.85
N ILE A 144 4.65 -2.96 16.52
CA ILE A 144 3.88 -4.10 16.99
C ILE A 144 4.10 -4.30 18.49
N LEU A 145 3.05 -4.65 19.20
CA LEU A 145 3.19 -5.03 20.61
C LEU A 145 3.88 -6.40 20.70
N SER A 146 4.77 -6.57 21.69
CA SER A 146 5.49 -7.84 21.90
C SER A 146 4.55 -9.04 21.99
N GLN A 147 3.37 -8.86 22.61
CA GLN A 147 2.33 -9.89 22.69
C GLN A 147 1.72 -10.29 21.33
N GLN A 148 1.85 -9.47 20.29
CA GLN A 148 1.31 -9.71 18.95
C GLN A 148 2.37 -10.18 17.96
N GLN A 149 3.64 -10.22 18.38
CA GLN A 149 4.78 -10.49 17.50
C GLN A 149 4.68 -11.86 16.84
N GLU A 150 4.31 -12.89 17.56
CA GLU A 150 4.22 -14.27 17.04
C GLU A 150 3.16 -14.36 15.91
N ASN A 151 1.98 -13.84 16.15
CA ASN A 151 0.91 -13.80 15.14
C ASN A 151 1.29 -12.97 13.92
N PHE A 152 1.97 -11.84 14.15
CA PHE A 152 2.45 -10.96 13.10
C PHE A 152 3.49 -11.67 12.22
N LEU A 153 4.49 -12.32 12.81
CA LEU A 153 5.52 -13.08 12.08
C LEU A 153 4.91 -14.24 11.28
N HIS A 154 3.91 -14.92 11.84
CA HIS A 154 3.19 -15.98 11.12
C HIS A 154 2.48 -15.43 9.87
N GLU A 155 1.83 -14.28 10.00
CA GLU A 155 1.14 -13.64 8.87
C GLU A 155 2.13 -13.16 7.79
N LEU A 156 3.27 -12.62 8.18
CA LEU A 156 4.34 -12.22 7.25
C LEU A 156 4.92 -13.42 6.49
N ALA A 157 5.23 -14.50 7.19
CA ALA A 157 5.76 -15.73 6.58
C ALA A 157 4.79 -16.31 5.54
N LYS A 158 3.47 -16.31 5.84
CA LYS A 158 2.42 -16.74 4.92
C LYS A 158 2.39 -15.91 3.64
N ASN A 159 2.74 -14.63 3.73
CA ASN A 159 2.79 -13.68 2.60
C ASN A 159 4.19 -13.53 2.00
N LYS A 160 5.16 -14.36 2.39
CA LYS A 160 6.56 -14.33 1.92
C LYS A 160 7.24 -12.96 2.13
N MET A 161 6.90 -12.30 3.22
CA MET A 161 7.53 -11.05 3.64
C MET A 161 8.56 -11.33 4.74
N GLU A 162 9.62 -10.55 4.77
CA GLU A 162 10.66 -10.59 5.80
C GLU A 162 10.43 -9.48 6.82
N PHE A 163 10.74 -9.76 8.08
CA PHE A 163 10.71 -8.79 9.17
C PHE A 163 12.08 -8.64 9.81
N VAL A 164 12.54 -7.41 9.87
CA VAL A 164 13.80 -7.06 10.54
C VAL A 164 13.46 -6.19 11.74
N PRO A 165 13.60 -6.69 12.98
CA PRO A 165 13.41 -5.87 14.18
C PRO A 165 14.52 -4.81 14.25
N MET A 166 14.13 -3.55 14.44
CA MET A 166 15.06 -2.43 14.46
C MET A 166 15.27 -1.88 15.87
N TYR A 167 14.18 -1.77 16.66
CA TYR A 167 14.21 -1.10 17.93
C TYR A 167 13.07 -1.58 18.84
N GLU A 168 13.35 -1.69 20.13
CA GLU A 168 12.34 -1.97 21.16
C GLU A 168 12.17 -0.75 22.08
N THR A 169 10.93 -0.41 22.42
CA THR A 169 10.60 0.73 23.28
C THR A 169 9.35 0.44 24.09
N ASP A 170 9.21 1.13 25.21
CA ASP A 170 8.02 1.06 26.04
C ASP A 170 6.87 1.86 25.42
N VAL A 171 5.64 1.37 25.63
CA VAL A 171 4.43 2.09 25.27
C VAL A 171 4.04 2.99 26.44
N ILE A 172 3.95 4.30 26.17
CA ILE A 172 3.53 5.29 27.17
C ILE A 172 2.09 5.70 26.86
N PHE A 173 1.22 5.60 27.86
CA PHE A 173 -0.16 6.06 27.78
C PHE A 173 -0.29 7.46 28.38
N TYR A 174 -0.87 8.37 27.63
CA TYR A 174 -1.24 9.69 28.11
C TYR A 174 -2.76 9.74 28.28
N PRO A 175 -3.30 9.67 29.51
CA PRO A 175 -4.73 9.78 29.73
C PRO A 175 -5.21 11.17 29.35
N GLY A 176 -6.33 11.25 28.65
CA GLY A 176 -6.97 12.54 28.34
C GLY A 176 -7.48 13.23 29.61
N ARG A 177 -7.43 14.56 29.62
CA ARG A 177 -7.85 15.39 30.83
C ARG A 177 -9.27 15.11 31.33
N GLN A 178 -10.14 14.53 30.50
CA GLN A 178 -11.52 14.20 30.85
C GLN A 178 -11.71 12.72 31.21
N THR A 179 -10.64 11.95 31.34
CA THR A 179 -10.71 10.53 31.73
C THR A 179 -10.49 10.38 33.22
N GLU A 180 -11.15 9.39 33.83
CA GLU A 180 -10.97 9.05 35.26
C GLU A 180 -9.52 8.66 35.63
N PHE A 181 -8.68 8.37 34.64
CA PHE A 181 -7.27 8.01 34.82
C PHE A 181 -6.35 9.24 34.88
N TYR A 182 -6.83 10.45 34.50
CA TYR A 182 -5.98 11.63 34.42
C TYR A 182 -5.44 12.05 35.79
N ASP A 183 -6.28 11.98 36.84
CA ASP A 183 -5.94 12.39 38.22
C ASP A 183 -5.29 11.26 39.05
N SER A 184 -5.18 10.04 38.51
CA SER A 184 -4.66 8.90 39.28
C SER A 184 -3.15 8.93 39.51
N GLY A 185 -2.40 9.81 38.84
CA GLY A 185 -0.96 10.01 39.05
C GLY A 185 -0.10 8.78 38.81
N LYS A 186 -0.62 7.77 38.06
CA LYS A 186 0.00 6.48 37.83
C LYS A 186 0.23 6.23 36.37
#